data_57f000a8333bcb163a6866c92aab919b
#
_entry.id   57f000a8333bcb163a6866c92aab919b
#
_cell.length_a   1.000
_cell.length_b   1.000
_cell.length_c   1.000
_cell.angle_alpha   90.00
_cell.angle_beta   90.00
_cell.angle_gamma   90.00
#
_symmetry.space_group_name_H-M   'P 1'
#
loop_
_entity.id
_entity.type
_entity.pdbx_description
1 polymer ?
#
loop_
_entity_poly.entity_id
_entity_poly.type
_entity_poly.pdbx_seq_one_letter_code
_entity_poly.pdbx_strand_id
1 'polypeptide(L)' 'MVKGKLERRYKLVHNGRELSKGLLSEAGKYDAFQILVQRFDMGIEGAIDPDEVEVIDMKKEEEN' A
#
# COMPACT_ATOMS: atom_id res chain seq x y z
N MET A 1 -19.03 -16.77 9.65
CA MET A 1 -18.98 -16.38 9.44
C MET A 1 -18.64 -15.87 9.00
N VAL A 2 -18.32 -15.82 8.98
CA VAL A 2 -18.17 -15.25 8.51
C VAL A 2 -17.75 -15.04 7.86
N LYS A 3 -17.87 -15.19 7.46
CA LYS A 3 -17.62 -15.09 6.74
C LYS A 3 -17.50 -14.40 5.97
N GLY A 4 -17.77 -14.67 5.84
CA GLY A 4 -17.80 -13.91 4.75
C GLY A 4 -17.07 -12.69 4.73
N LYS A 5 -16.19 -12.60 5.49
CA LYS A 5 -15.46 -11.52 5.54
C LYS A 5 -14.63 -11.35 4.35
N LEU A 6 -14.72 -10.30 3.65
CA LEU A 6 -13.91 -10.08 2.52
C LEU A 6 -12.59 -9.57 2.96
N GLU A 7 -11.52 -10.23 2.55
CA GLU A 7 -10.22 -9.78 2.86
C GLU A 7 -9.74 -8.92 1.77
N ARG A 8 -9.58 -7.66 1.97
CA ARG A 8 -9.09 -6.79 0.95
C ARG A 8 -7.58 -6.86 0.86
N ARG A 9 -7.09 -6.75 -0.35
CA ARG A 9 -5.66 -6.77 -0.59
C ARG A 9 -5.28 -5.52 -1.36
N TYR A 10 -4.13 -4.98 -1.07
CA TYR A 10 -3.70 -3.72 -1.64
C TYR A 10 -2.30 -3.80 -2.19
N LYS A 11 -2.02 -2.89 -3.09
CA LYS A 11 -0.71 -2.78 -3.69
C LYS A 11 -0.30 -1.33 -3.58
N LEU A 12 0.94 -1.07 -3.28
CA LEU A 12 1.46 0.29 -3.27
C LEU A 12 2.37 0.44 -4.48
N VAL A 13 2.14 1.47 -5.26
CA VAL A 13 2.87 1.66 -6.51
C VAL A 13 3.41 3.08 -6.57
N HIS A 14 4.64 3.23 -7.01
CA HIS A 14 5.26 4.53 -7.17
C HIS A 14 5.95 4.56 -8.51
N ASN A 15 5.49 5.45 -9.38
CA ASN A 15 6.04 5.57 -10.73
C ASN A 15 5.99 4.26 -11.47
N GLY A 16 4.89 3.55 -11.32
CA GLY A 16 4.71 2.29 -12.02
C GLY A 16 5.45 1.11 -11.42
N ARG A 17 6.12 1.32 -10.30
CA ARG A 17 6.88 0.25 -9.68
C ARG A 17 6.23 -0.16 -8.38
N GLU A 18 6.04 -1.45 -8.16
CA GLU A 18 5.44 -1.93 -6.94
C GLU A 18 6.42 -1.79 -5.80
N LEU A 19 5.95 -1.23 -4.70
CA LEU A 19 6.80 -1.02 -3.54
C LEU A 19 6.79 -2.19 -2.59
N SER A 20 5.74 -3.00 -2.63
CA SER A 20 5.67 -4.14 -1.71
C SER A 20 5.88 -5.41 -2.50
N LYS A 21 6.26 -6.47 -1.81
CA LYS A 21 6.46 -7.73 -2.46
C LYS A 21 5.24 -8.50 -2.47
N GLY A 22 4.21 -8.15 -2.76
CA GLY A 22 2.99 -8.91 -2.79
C GLY A 22 1.88 -8.05 -2.30
N LEU A 23 0.72 -8.63 -2.11
CA LEU A 23 -0.44 -7.88 -1.71
C LEU A 23 -0.45 -7.68 -0.21
N LEU A 24 -0.90 -6.53 0.22
CA LEU A 24 -0.91 -6.18 1.63
C LEU A 24 -2.32 -6.20 2.17
N SER A 25 -2.45 -6.62 3.42
CA SER A 25 -3.74 -6.50 4.09
C SER A 25 -3.97 -5.03 4.40
N GLU A 26 -5.14 -4.73 4.90
CA GLU A 26 -5.44 -3.35 5.24
C GLU A 26 -4.49 -2.81 6.30
N ALA A 27 -4.22 -3.61 7.31
CA ALA A 27 -3.29 -3.18 8.34
C ALA A 27 -1.87 -3.08 7.79
N GLY A 28 -1.47 -4.01 6.95
CA GLY A 28 -0.15 -3.98 6.36
C GLY A 28 0.04 -2.79 5.46
N LYS A 29 -1.02 -2.44 4.71
CA LYS A 29 -0.97 -1.28 3.85
C LYS A 29 -0.74 -0.02 4.68
N TYR A 30 -1.47 0.10 5.77
CA TYR A 30 -1.36 1.26 6.63
C TYR A 30 0.05 1.35 7.22
N ASP A 31 0.57 0.24 7.71
CA ASP A 31 1.91 0.22 8.30
C ASP A 31 2.97 0.59 7.27
N ALA A 32 2.86 0.04 6.08
CA ALA A 32 3.84 0.33 5.05
C ALA A 32 3.80 1.80 4.67
N PHE A 33 2.61 2.36 4.58
CA PHE A 33 2.47 3.74 4.21
C PHE A 33 3.04 4.64 5.30
N GLN A 34 2.84 4.28 6.57
CA GLN A 34 3.37 5.04 7.67
C GLN A 34 4.90 5.08 7.63
N ILE A 35 5.50 3.98 7.25
CA ILE A 35 6.95 3.95 7.14
C ILE A 35 7.42 4.91 6.06
N LEU A 36 6.71 4.97 4.94
CA LEU A 36 7.07 5.89 3.88
C LEU A 36 6.96 7.33 4.36
N VAL A 37 5.91 7.63 5.08
CA VAL A 37 5.69 8.97 5.59
C VAL A 37 6.81 9.36 6.54
N GLN A 38 7.17 8.45 7.44
CA GLN A 38 8.20 8.75 8.40
C GLN A 38 9.53 9.00 7.74
N ARG A 39 9.88 8.18 6.75
CA ARG A 39 11.16 8.36 6.08
C ARG A 39 11.20 9.69 5.34
N PHE A 40 10.10 10.05 4.74
CA PHE A 40 10.05 11.29 4.00
C PHE A 40 10.17 12.48 4.95
N ASP A 41 9.48 12.40 6.08
CA ASP A 41 9.53 13.46 7.06
C ASP A 41 10.92 13.62 7.66
N MET A 42 11.65 12.55 7.79
CA MET A 42 12.98 12.60 8.36
C MET A 42 14.02 13.08 7.37
N GLY A 43 13.62 13.31 6.14
CA GLY A 43 14.55 13.81 5.15
C GLY A 43 15.57 12.80 4.70
N ILE A 44 15.24 11.53 4.80
CA ILE A 44 16.16 10.50 4.39
C ILE A 44 16.37 10.57 2.90
N GLU A 45 17.61 10.53 2.49
CA GLU A 45 17.94 10.64 1.09
C GLU A 45 17.33 9.49 0.31
N GLY A 46 16.68 9.77 -0.77
CA GLY A 46 16.04 8.74 -1.56
C GLY A 46 14.66 8.34 -1.07
N ALA A 47 14.15 9.02 -0.07
CA ALA A 47 12.83 8.69 0.44
C ALA A 47 11.78 9.01 -0.61
N ILE A 48 10.74 8.20 -0.63
CA ILE A 48 9.66 8.37 -1.58
C ILE A 48 8.61 9.30 -1.01
N ASP A 49 8.17 10.25 -1.82
CA ASP A 49 7.12 11.17 -1.41
C ASP A 49 5.82 10.40 -1.31
N PRO A 50 5.22 10.32 -0.13
CA PRO A 50 3.98 9.54 0.01
C PRO A 50 2.84 10.05 -0.85
N ASP A 51 2.86 11.32 -1.22
CA ASP A 51 1.81 11.85 -2.07
C ASP A 51 1.89 11.30 -3.48
N GLU A 52 3.00 10.72 -3.84
CA GLU A 52 3.17 10.17 -5.17
C GLU A 52 2.92 8.68 -5.21
N VAL A 53 2.53 8.09 -4.09
CA VAL A 53 2.28 6.66 -4.03
C VAL A 53 0.82 6.38 -4.30
N GLU A 54 0.56 5.41 -5.17
CA GLU A 54 -0.80 5.01 -5.46
C GLU A 54 -1.14 3.77 -4.67
N VAL A 55 -2.33 3.76 -4.10
CA VAL A 55 -2.80 2.58 -3.37
C VAL A 55 -3.85 1.93 -4.23
N ILE A 56 -3.62 0.71 -4.64
CA ILE A 56 -4.52 0.00 -5.52
C ILE A 56 -5.24 -1.09 -4.75
N ASP A 57 -6.56 -1.04 -4.80
CA ASP A 57 -7.40 -2.04 -4.12
C ASP A 57 -7.60 -3.20 -5.07
N MET A 58 -6.87 -4.26 -4.85
CA MET A 58 -6.89 -5.38 -5.75
C MET A 58 -8.19 -6.16 -5.67
N LYS A 59 -8.84 -6.12 -4.52
CA LYS A 59 -10.09 -6.78 -4.40
C LYS A 59 -11.11 -6.19 -5.35
N LYS A 60 -11.13 -4.91 -5.46
CA LYS A 60 -12.06 -4.28 -6.32
C LYS A 60 -11.81 -4.64 -7.76
N GLU A 61 -10.59 -4.77 -8.17
CA GLU A 61 -10.27 -5.17 -9.50
C GLU A 61 -10.68 -6.57 -9.79
N GLU A 62 -10.53 -7.46 -8.84
CA GLU A 62 -10.91 -8.82 -9.06
C GLU A 62 -12.35 -8.98 -9.19
N GLU A 63 -13.12 -8.17 -8.59
CA GLU A 63 -14.50 -8.36 -8.59
C GLU A 63 -15.15 -8.17 -9.88
N ASN A 64 -14.80 -7.47 -10.71
CA ASN A 64 -15.44 -7.25 -11.92
C ASN A 64 -16.02 -8.33 -12.53
#